data_a1464ecb5eb5b71f8afba4d90c46cfc8
#
_entry.id   a1464ecb5eb5b71f8afba4d90c46cfc8
#
_cell.length_a   1.000
_cell.length_b   1.000
_cell.length_c   1.000
_cell.angle_alpha   90.00
_cell.angle_beta   90.00
_cell.angle_gamma   90.00
#
_symmetry.space_group_name_H-M   'P 1'
#
loop_
_entity.id
_entity.type
_entity.pdbx_description
1 polymer ?
#
loop_
_entity_poly.entity_id
_entity_poly.type
_entity_poly.pdbx_seq_one_letter_code
_entity_poly.pdbx_strand_id
1 'polypeptide(L)'
;MLKRKTVAIKDVYVPVKRRQTLDSNKVEALAESILAKGQEAPILVREDGTRFVLVEGLHRLEACRALGETTVSAYLVQARQH
;
A
#
# COMPACT_ATOMS: atom_id res chain seq x y z
N MET A 1 3.37 10.70 -15.78
CA MET A 1 2.05 10.50 -15.18
C MET A 1 1.95 9.11 -14.58
N LEU A 2 1.46 9.00 -13.37
CA LEU A 2 1.35 7.72 -12.70
C LEU A 2 0.06 7.01 -13.10
N LYS A 3 0.17 5.71 -13.34
CA LYS A 3 -0.99 4.88 -13.63
C LYS A 3 -1.61 4.39 -12.33
N ARG A 4 -2.92 4.56 -12.20
CA ARG A 4 -3.66 4.04 -11.07
C ARG A 4 -4.18 2.65 -11.39
N LYS A 5 -4.02 1.73 -10.45
CA LYS A 5 -4.42 0.35 -10.62
C LYS A 5 -4.87 -0.23 -9.29
N THR A 6 -5.82 -1.16 -9.33
CA THR A 6 -6.19 -1.94 -8.15
C THR A 6 -5.31 -3.19 -8.12
N VAL A 7 -4.63 -3.41 -7.03
CA VAL A 7 -3.72 -4.56 -6.89
C VAL A 7 -4.13 -5.41 -5.69
N ALA A 8 -3.83 -6.69 -5.76
CA ALA A 8 -4.08 -7.60 -4.65
C ALA A 8 -3.07 -7.34 -3.53
N ILE A 9 -3.57 -7.19 -2.30
CA ILE A 9 -2.68 -6.91 -1.17
C ILE A 9 -1.63 -8.00 -1.00
N LYS A 10 -2.00 -9.26 -1.24
CA LYS A 10 -1.08 -10.39 -1.12
C LYS A 10 0.10 -10.32 -2.09
N ASP A 11 -0.05 -9.55 -3.17
CA ASP A 11 1.00 -9.41 -4.18
C ASP A 11 1.93 -8.23 -3.91
N VAL A 12 1.67 -7.46 -2.84
CA VAL A 12 2.49 -6.32 -2.48
C VAL A 12 3.55 -6.75 -1.47
N TYR A 13 4.80 -6.69 -1.89
CA TYR A 13 5.94 -6.97 -1.03
C TYR A 13 6.34 -5.70 -0.29
N VAL A 14 6.52 -5.82 1.02
CA VAL A 14 6.98 -4.71 1.85
C VAL A 14 8.44 -4.93 2.21
N PRO A 15 9.36 -4.06 1.74
CA PRO A 15 10.76 -4.19 2.11
C PRO A 15 10.96 -4.16 3.62
N VAL A 16 11.96 -4.91 4.10
CA VAL A 16 12.21 -5.06 5.54
C VAL A 16 12.41 -3.71 6.22
N LYS A 17 13.14 -2.81 5.59
CA LYS A 17 13.37 -1.47 6.15
C LYS A 17 12.08 -0.69 6.36
N ARG A 18 11.13 -0.86 5.46
CA ARG A 18 9.82 -0.21 5.59
C ARG A 18 9.04 -0.79 6.77
N ARG A 19 9.10 -2.10 6.96
CA ARG A 19 8.39 -2.77 8.05
C ARG A 19 8.82 -2.24 9.41
N GLN A 20 10.06 -1.81 9.54
CA GLN A 20 10.59 -1.30 10.79
C GLN A 20 10.00 0.05 11.17
N THR A 21 9.38 0.74 10.23
CA THR A 21 8.74 2.04 10.49
C THR A 21 7.28 1.91 10.87
N LEU A 22 6.76 0.68 10.93
CA LEU A 22 5.34 0.45 11.20
C LEU A 22 4.96 0.89 12.62
N ASP A 23 3.93 1.72 12.69
CA ASP A 23 3.38 2.21 13.94
C ASP A 23 1.93 1.73 14.02
N SER A 24 1.65 0.81 14.94
CA SER A 24 0.32 0.22 15.04
C SER A 24 -0.76 1.24 15.40
N ASN A 25 -0.42 2.29 16.13
CA ASN A 25 -1.38 3.35 16.45
C ASN A 25 -1.80 4.11 15.19
N LYS A 26 -0.85 4.35 14.30
CA LYS A 26 -1.15 5.00 13.02
C LYS A 26 -2.00 4.11 12.13
N VAL A 27 -1.72 2.80 12.13
CA VAL A 27 -2.53 1.84 11.38
C VAL A 27 -3.97 1.87 11.87
N GLU A 28 -4.16 1.84 13.18
CA GLU A 28 -5.48 1.84 13.79
C GLU A 28 -6.26 3.11 13.48
N ALA A 29 -5.62 4.26 13.64
CA ALA A 29 -6.24 5.55 13.34
C ALA A 29 -6.62 5.65 11.86
N LEU A 30 -5.75 5.17 10.98
CA LEU A 30 -6.00 5.21 9.54
C LEU A 30 -7.11 4.23 9.16
N ALA A 31 -7.16 3.06 9.80
CA ALA A 31 -8.24 2.11 9.55
C ALA A 31 -9.60 2.71 9.92
N GLU A 32 -9.69 3.41 11.03
CA GLU A 32 -10.90 4.10 11.42
C GLU A 32 -11.32 5.16 10.40
N SER A 33 -10.35 5.92 9.91
CA SER A 33 -10.58 6.93 8.88
C SER A 33 -11.09 6.31 7.59
N ILE A 34 -10.52 5.19 7.18
CA ILE A 34 -10.95 4.48 5.97
C ILE A 34 -12.36 3.96 6.13
N LEU A 35 -12.71 3.43 7.29
CA LEU A 35 -14.08 2.97 7.56
C LEU A 35 -15.09 4.09 7.45
N ALA A 36 -14.73 5.28 7.93
CA ALA A 36 -15.63 6.44 7.95
C ALA A 36 -15.76 7.09 6.57
N LYS A 37 -14.68 7.14 5.80
CA LYS A 37 -14.61 7.95 4.58
C LYS A 37 -14.27 7.16 3.31
N GLY A 38 -13.90 5.89 3.45
CA GLY A 38 -13.38 5.11 2.35
C GLY A 38 -11.90 5.36 2.13
N GLN A 39 -11.30 4.59 1.24
CA GLN A 39 -9.89 4.74 0.91
C GLN A 39 -9.74 5.92 -0.07
N GLU A 40 -9.17 7.00 0.40
CA GLU A 40 -9.06 8.22 -0.39
C GLU A 40 -7.77 8.33 -1.19
N ALA A 41 -6.66 7.79 -0.66
CA ALA A 41 -5.36 7.92 -1.30
C ALA A 41 -4.77 6.55 -1.64
N PRO A 42 -4.26 6.36 -2.86
CA PRO A 42 -3.59 5.12 -3.22
C PRO A 42 -2.21 5.01 -2.57
N ILE A 43 -1.73 3.77 -2.46
CA ILE A 43 -0.32 3.53 -2.14
C ILE A 43 0.52 3.70 -3.40
N LEU A 44 1.84 3.75 -3.24
CA LEU A 44 2.77 3.78 -4.37
C LEU A 44 3.52 2.45 -4.42
N VAL A 45 3.52 1.82 -5.58
CA VAL A 45 4.22 0.55 -5.77
C VAL A 45 4.97 0.59 -7.10
N ARG A 46 5.99 -0.27 -7.23
CA ARG A 46 6.64 -0.51 -8.51
C ARG A 46 6.48 -1.98 -8.87
N GLU A 47 6.41 -2.25 -10.16
CA GLU A 47 6.32 -3.63 -10.63
C GLU A 47 7.66 -4.34 -10.50
N ASP A 48 7.60 -5.61 -10.10
CA ASP A 48 8.78 -6.46 -9.95
C ASP A 48 8.35 -7.90 -10.28
N GLY A 49 8.42 -8.24 -11.55
CA GLY A 49 7.94 -9.55 -12.03
C GLY A 49 6.44 -9.66 -11.82
N THR A 50 6.01 -10.68 -11.08
CA THR A 50 4.60 -10.93 -10.82
C THR A 50 4.11 -10.27 -9.53
N ARG A 51 5.00 -9.57 -8.83
CA ARG A 51 4.64 -8.89 -7.58
C ARG A 51 4.86 -7.39 -7.70
N PHE A 52 4.38 -6.68 -6.68
CA PHE A 52 4.60 -5.25 -6.57
C PHE A 52 5.44 -4.99 -5.33
N VAL A 53 6.34 -4.03 -5.41
CA VAL A 53 7.17 -3.64 -4.25
C VAL A 53 6.65 -2.31 -3.75
N LEU A 54 6.33 -2.25 -2.46
CA LEU A 54 5.83 -1.03 -1.85
C LEU A 54 6.90 0.05 -1.87
N VAL A 55 6.54 1.21 -2.40
CA VAL A 55 7.39 2.40 -2.38
C VAL A 55 6.96 3.32 -1.25
N GLU A 56 5.65 3.53 -1.10
CA GLU A 56 5.12 4.41 -0.07
C GLU A 56 3.69 4.02 0.26
N GLY A 57 3.28 4.19 1.52
CA GLY A 57 1.94 3.91 1.95
C GLY A 57 1.82 2.68 2.85
N LEU A 58 2.86 2.38 3.63
CA LEU A 58 2.87 1.22 4.51
C LEU A 58 1.67 1.19 5.46
N HIS A 59 1.41 2.30 6.14
CA HIS A 59 0.33 2.34 7.13
C HIS A 59 -1.03 2.16 6.48
N ARG A 60 -1.21 2.72 5.28
CA ARG A 60 -2.45 2.56 4.52
C ARG A 60 -2.63 1.10 4.07
N LEU A 61 -1.57 0.48 3.58
CA LEU A 61 -1.60 -0.92 3.19
C LEU A 61 -2.01 -1.81 4.36
N GLU A 62 -1.37 -1.59 5.52
CA GLU A 62 -1.67 -2.40 6.70
C GLU A 62 -3.06 -2.09 7.26
N ALA A 63 -3.53 -0.85 7.17
CA ALA A 63 -4.89 -0.51 7.58
C ALA A 63 -5.92 -1.24 6.70
N CYS A 64 -5.72 -1.26 5.39
CA CYS A 64 -6.60 -1.99 4.48
C CYS A 64 -6.59 -3.49 4.80
N ARG A 65 -5.41 -4.05 5.06
CA ARG A 65 -5.27 -5.45 5.44
C ARG A 65 -6.04 -5.75 6.73
N ALA A 66 -5.91 -4.88 7.73
CA ALA A 66 -6.58 -5.03 9.01
C ALA A 66 -8.10 -4.96 8.88
N LEU A 67 -8.59 -4.22 7.90
CA LEU A 67 -10.02 -4.11 7.63
C LEU A 67 -10.57 -5.29 6.83
N GLY A 68 -9.73 -6.26 6.48
CA GLY A 68 -10.16 -7.43 5.72
C GLY A 68 -10.24 -7.21 4.22
N GLU A 69 -9.69 -6.11 3.73
CA GLU A 69 -9.66 -5.86 2.29
C GLU A 69 -8.68 -6.81 1.61
N THR A 70 -9.02 -7.24 0.40
CA THR A 70 -8.16 -8.11 -0.40
C THR A 70 -7.41 -7.35 -1.47
N THR A 71 -7.85 -6.14 -1.79
CA THR A 71 -7.23 -5.30 -2.81
C THR A 71 -7.01 -3.89 -2.27
N VAL A 72 -6.15 -3.15 -2.93
CA VAL A 72 -5.85 -1.77 -2.57
C VAL A 72 -5.56 -0.98 -3.85
N SER A 73 -5.98 0.28 -3.88
CA SER A 73 -5.64 1.17 -4.97
C SER A 73 -4.18 1.57 -4.89
N ALA A 74 -3.50 1.58 -6.01
CA ALA A 74 -2.09 1.90 -6.06
C ALA A 74 -1.77 2.74 -7.30
N TYR A 75 -0.77 3.60 -7.18
CA TYR A 75 -0.13 4.18 -8.34
C TYR A 75 1.12 3.38 -8.65
N LEU A 76 1.32 3.09 -9.93
CA LEU A 76 2.51 2.39 -10.39
C LEU A 76 3.58 3.44 -10.71
N VAL A 77 4.70 3.35 -10.02
CA VAL A 77 5.86 4.17 -10.35
C VAL A 77 6.82 3.32 -11.17
N GLN A 78 7.49 3.94 -12.12
CA GLN A 78 8.43 3.21 -12.94
C GLN A 78 9.70 2.95 -12.15
N ALA A 79 10.22 1.72 -12.30
CA ALA A 79 11.52 1.41 -11.75
C ALA A 79 12.57 2.23 -12.48
N ARG A 80 13.53 2.77 -11.72
CA ARG A 80 14.65 3.45 -12.34
C ARG A 80 15.51 2.46 -13.09
N GLN A 81 15.89 2.85 -14.28
CA GLN A 81 16.82 2.07 -15.09
C GLN A 81 18.14 2.80 -15.19
N HIS A 82 19.17 2.13 -14.84
CA HIS A 82 20.55 2.66 -14.92
C HIS A 82 21.47 1.64 -15.51
#